data_4a289873ef76988571d0362992224c5d
#
_entry.id   4a289873ef76988571d0362992224c5d
#
_cell.length_a   1.000
_cell.length_b   1.000
_cell.length_c   1.000
_cell.angle_alpha   90.00
_cell.angle_beta   90.00
_cell.angle_gamma   90.00
#
_symmetry.space_group_name_H-M   'P 1'
#
loop_
_entity.id
_entity.type
_entity.pdbx_description
1 polymer ?
#
loop_
_entity_poly.entity_id
_entity_poly.type
_entity_poly.pdbx_seq_one_letter_code
_entity_poly.pdbx_strand_id
1 'polypeptide(L)'
;QFEQKLKEAEAINEKENAIVKLTYTYRIYFVISIIIVLVILFVYAFRTKNIKTRKELDALLLEINMLKRKEQLNLLVDASNFELNKEKIQASINRKLNKTDWSVLNVLLQNPEASNKEISEKVFLSIDGIGSSLRRMYQFFDLKETKYKKVLLIKRAIEISKDS
;
A
#
# COMPACT_ATOMS: atom_id res chain seq x y z
N GLN A 1 12.20 51.50 71.81
CA GLN A 1 11.21 50.40 71.90
C GLN A 1 10.27 50.34 70.71
N PHE A 2 9.81 51.46 70.14
CA PHE A 2 8.89 51.44 68.99
C PHE A 2 9.57 50.99 67.69
N GLU A 3 10.76 51.44 67.37
CA GLU A 3 11.52 51.03 66.17
C GLU A 3 11.93 49.57 66.19
N GLN A 4 12.20 49.02 67.38
CA GLN A 4 12.47 47.57 67.44
C GLN A 4 11.26 46.73 67.15
N LYS A 5 10.08 47.09 67.64
CA LYS A 5 8.84 46.41 67.31
C LYS A 5 8.45 46.50 65.79
N LEU A 6 8.78 47.68 65.22
CA LEU A 6 8.53 47.84 63.75
C LEU A 6 9.43 46.91 62.92
N LYS A 7 10.73 46.85 63.24
CA LYS A 7 11.66 45.92 62.54
C LYS A 7 11.30 44.43 62.72
N GLU A 8 10.84 44.07 63.93
CA GLU A 8 10.37 42.72 64.20
C GLU A 8 9.11 42.39 63.35
N ALA A 9 8.15 43.28 63.23
CA ALA A 9 6.97 43.13 62.46
C ALA A 9 7.27 43.03 60.92
N GLU A 10 8.20 43.84 60.42
CA GLU A 10 8.67 43.77 59.05
C GLU A 10 9.36 42.42 58.71
N ALA A 11 10.24 41.99 59.65
CA ALA A 11 10.95 40.71 59.50
C ALA A 11 9.99 39.48 59.52
N ILE A 12 8.93 39.57 60.35
CA ILE A 12 7.87 38.51 60.34
C ILE A 12 7.10 38.51 59.03
N ASN A 13 6.68 39.66 58.51
CA ASN A 13 5.94 39.79 57.26
C ASN A 13 6.78 39.34 56.05
N GLU A 14 8.09 39.65 56.06
CA GLU A 14 9.00 39.18 55.02
C GLU A 14 9.16 37.66 55.01
N LYS A 15 9.24 37.02 56.17
CA LYS A 15 9.27 35.57 56.33
C LYS A 15 7.94 34.91 55.86
N GLU A 16 6.81 35.46 56.25
CA GLU A 16 5.50 34.96 55.80
C GLU A 16 5.35 35.05 54.28
N ASN A 17 5.72 36.16 53.66
CA ASN A 17 5.71 36.34 52.23
C ASN A 17 6.66 35.38 51.51
N ALA A 18 7.83 35.06 52.05
CA ALA A 18 8.76 34.10 51.52
C ALA A 18 8.17 32.67 51.56
N ILE A 19 7.51 32.29 52.65
CA ILE A 19 6.85 30.97 52.80
C ILE A 19 5.68 30.83 51.79
N VAL A 20 4.88 31.86 51.63
CA VAL A 20 3.76 31.88 50.69
C VAL A 20 4.28 31.72 49.25
N LYS A 21 5.32 32.47 48.88
CA LYS A 21 5.97 32.32 47.55
C LYS A 21 6.51 30.90 47.33
N LEU A 22 7.19 30.34 48.32
CA LEU A 22 7.74 28.99 48.24
C LEU A 22 6.63 27.95 48.03
N THR A 23 5.57 28.01 48.80
CA THR A 23 4.42 27.13 48.74
C THR A 23 3.71 27.19 47.36
N TYR A 24 3.57 28.42 46.83
CA TYR A 24 2.99 28.65 45.52
C TYR A 24 3.85 28.04 44.39
N THR A 25 5.18 28.23 44.51
CA THR A 25 6.13 27.64 43.53
C THR A 25 6.10 26.12 43.53
N TYR A 26 6.04 25.48 44.70
CA TYR A 26 5.89 24.00 44.77
C TYR A 26 4.59 23.53 44.18
N ARG A 27 3.47 24.22 44.37
CA ARG A 27 2.18 23.85 43.72
C ARG A 27 2.27 23.93 42.20
N ILE A 28 2.94 24.93 41.65
CA ILE A 28 3.13 25.03 40.20
C ILE A 28 3.95 23.86 39.67
N TYR A 29 5.08 23.54 40.30
CA TYR A 29 5.90 22.40 39.88
C TYR A 29 5.15 21.07 39.97
N PHE A 30 4.31 20.89 40.97
CA PHE A 30 3.47 19.71 41.11
C PHE A 30 2.47 19.57 39.96
N VAL A 31 1.80 20.66 39.59
CA VAL A 31 0.87 20.67 38.46
C VAL A 31 1.59 20.37 37.14
N ILE A 32 2.76 20.98 36.92
CA ILE A 32 3.58 20.73 35.72
C ILE A 32 3.98 19.25 35.64
N SER A 33 4.41 18.69 36.78
CA SER A 33 4.77 17.26 36.84
C SER A 33 3.62 16.33 36.42
N ILE A 34 2.40 16.61 36.90
CA ILE A 34 1.21 15.84 36.50
C ILE A 34 0.96 15.93 34.98
N ILE A 35 1.06 17.13 34.42
CA ILE A 35 0.85 17.35 32.98
C ILE A 35 1.88 16.55 32.16
N ILE A 36 3.15 16.55 32.56
CA ILE A 36 4.21 15.80 31.91
C ILE A 36 3.89 14.29 31.91
N VAL A 37 3.46 13.73 33.02
CA VAL A 37 3.08 12.32 33.14
C VAL A 37 1.90 11.99 32.23
N LEU A 38 0.87 12.84 32.17
CA LEU A 38 -0.28 12.65 31.29
C LEU A 38 0.11 12.68 29.81
N VAL A 39 1.02 13.58 29.41
CA VAL A 39 1.52 13.63 28.03
C VAL A 39 2.28 12.35 27.67
N ILE A 40 3.11 11.84 28.56
CA ILE A 40 3.85 10.58 28.34
C ILE A 40 2.89 9.41 28.17
N LEU A 41 1.87 9.30 29.01
CA LEU A 41 0.85 8.26 28.93
C LEU A 41 0.04 8.37 27.62
N PHE A 42 -0.31 9.57 27.21
CA PHE A 42 -1.01 9.81 25.94
C PHE A 42 -0.16 9.38 24.74
N VAL A 43 1.10 9.76 24.68
CA VAL A 43 2.03 9.36 23.60
C VAL A 43 2.20 7.84 23.57
N TYR A 44 2.32 7.20 24.73
CA TYR A 44 2.42 5.75 24.82
C TYR A 44 1.16 5.04 24.30
N ALA A 45 -0.02 5.48 24.72
CA ALA A 45 -1.30 4.94 24.25
C ALA A 45 -1.49 5.13 22.73
N PHE A 46 -1.10 6.29 22.20
CA PHE A 46 -1.19 6.59 20.77
C PHE A 46 -0.23 5.71 19.93
N ARG A 47 1.01 5.51 20.41
CA ARG A 47 1.98 4.62 19.76
C ARG A 47 1.50 3.16 19.72
N THR A 48 0.97 2.65 20.81
CA THR A 48 0.49 1.26 20.88
C THR A 48 -0.70 1.02 19.94
N LYS A 49 -1.62 1.98 19.83
CA LYS A 49 -2.75 1.93 18.90
C LYS A 49 -2.28 1.88 17.44
N ASN A 50 -1.36 2.77 17.05
CA ASN A 50 -0.82 2.84 15.69
C ASN A 50 -0.06 1.57 15.28
N ILE A 51 0.66 0.93 16.20
CA ILE A 51 1.38 -0.32 15.94
C ILE A 51 0.40 -1.49 15.67
N LYS A 52 -0.71 -1.57 16.41
CA LYS A 52 -1.75 -2.58 16.17
C LYS A 52 -2.38 -2.42 14.81
N THR A 53 -2.80 -1.21 14.45
CA THR A 53 -3.45 -0.92 13.16
C THR A 53 -2.52 -1.20 11.97
N ARG A 54 -1.22 -0.90 12.10
CA ARG A 54 -0.22 -1.24 11.05
C ARG A 54 -0.06 -2.74 10.88
N LYS A 55 0.01 -3.51 11.96
CA LYS A 55 0.11 -4.97 11.90
C LYS A 55 -1.12 -5.62 11.25
N GLU A 56 -2.31 -5.13 11.54
CA GLU A 56 -3.55 -5.58 10.90
C GLU A 56 -3.58 -5.25 9.41
N LEU A 57 -3.13 -4.04 9.03
CA LEU A 57 -3.02 -3.64 7.63
C LEU A 57 -2.01 -4.50 6.87
N ASP A 58 -0.84 -4.76 7.45
CA ASP A 58 0.19 -5.60 6.84
C ASP A 58 -0.30 -7.05 6.69
N ALA A 59 -1.03 -7.58 7.67
CA ALA A 59 -1.64 -8.91 7.59
C ALA A 59 -2.69 -8.99 6.47
N LEU A 60 -3.57 -7.99 6.34
CA LEU A 60 -4.55 -7.91 5.26
C LEU A 60 -3.89 -7.78 3.88
N LEU A 61 -2.83 -6.99 3.76
CA LEU A 61 -2.05 -6.88 2.53
C LEU A 61 -1.40 -8.20 2.14
N LEU A 62 -0.88 -8.94 3.12
CA LEU A 62 -0.32 -10.27 2.89
C LEU A 62 -1.39 -11.26 2.41
N GLU A 63 -2.58 -11.25 3.00
CA GLU A 63 -3.70 -12.10 2.61
C GLU A 63 -4.20 -11.77 1.20
N ILE A 64 -4.36 -10.49 0.87
CA ILE A 64 -4.71 -10.05 -0.48
C ILE A 64 -3.66 -10.51 -1.50
N ASN A 65 -2.38 -10.42 -1.18
CA ASN A 65 -1.31 -10.88 -2.06
C ASN A 65 -1.31 -12.39 -2.23
N MET A 66 -1.62 -13.15 -1.17
CA MET A 66 -1.77 -14.61 -1.26
C MET A 66 -2.99 -15.03 -2.07
N LEU A 67 -4.13 -14.36 -1.92
CA LEU A 67 -5.33 -14.61 -2.72
C LEU A 67 -5.10 -14.30 -4.21
N LYS A 68 -4.44 -13.17 -4.51
CA LYS A 68 -4.05 -12.83 -5.88
C LYS A 68 -3.11 -13.87 -6.49
N ARG A 69 -2.13 -14.34 -5.72
CA ARG A 69 -1.19 -15.38 -6.17
C ARG A 69 -1.92 -16.71 -6.43
N LYS A 70 -2.88 -17.06 -5.58
CA LYS A 70 -3.71 -18.26 -5.74
C LYS A 70 -4.62 -18.16 -6.96
N GLU A 71 -5.22 -17.01 -7.21
CA GLU A 71 -6.03 -16.76 -8.42
C GLU A 71 -5.17 -16.83 -9.70
N GLN A 72 -3.96 -16.28 -9.66
CA GLN A 72 -3.00 -16.36 -10.77
C GLN A 72 -2.52 -17.80 -11.01
N LEU A 73 -2.26 -18.58 -9.96
CA LEU A 73 -1.92 -20.01 -10.08
C LEU A 73 -3.07 -20.83 -10.67
N ASN A 74 -4.30 -20.57 -10.26
CA ASN A 74 -5.47 -21.25 -10.83
C ASN A 74 -5.67 -20.90 -12.31
N LEU A 75 -5.43 -19.65 -12.70
CA LEU A 75 -5.42 -19.24 -14.10
C LEU A 75 -4.31 -19.93 -14.91
N LEU A 76 -3.12 -20.12 -14.31
CA LEU A 76 -1.99 -20.82 -14.95
C LEU A 76 -2.26 -22.32 -15.12
N VAL A 77 -2.87 -22.97 -14.14
CA VAL A 77 -3.21 -24.39 -14.20
C VAL A 77 -4.30 -24.63 -15.24
N ASP A 78 -5.32 -23.79 -15.32
CA ASP A 78 -6.35 -23.85 -16.37
C ASP A 78 -5.78 -23.49 -17.75
N ALA A 79 -4.85 -22.55 -17.84
CA ALA A 79 -4.29 -22.07 -19.10
C ALA A 79 -3.26 -23.03 -19.71
N SER A 80 -2.59 -23.89 -18.91
CA SER A 80 -1.59 -24.85 -19.46
C SER A 80 -2.17 -25.87 -20.42
N ASN A 81 -3.47 -26.15 -20.31
CA ASN A 81 -4.21 -27.08 -21.17
C ASN A 81 -5.23 -26.39 -22.10
N PHE A 82 -5.19 -25.05 -22.15
CA PHE A 82 -6.16 -24.25 -22.89
C PHE A 82 -5.55 -23.68 -24.17
N GLU A 83 -6.23 -23.89 -25.29
CA GLU A 83 -5.84 -23.31 -26.57
C GLU A 83 -6.75 -22.14 -26.94
N LEU A 84 -6.13 -20.97 -27.24
CA LEU A 84 -6.87 -19.76 -27.61
C LEU A 84 -7.55 -19.90 -28.95
N ASN A 85 -8.86 -19.65 -29.01
CA ASN A 85 -9.61 -19.64 -30.25
C ASN A 85 -9.38 -18.33 -31.02
N LYS A 86 -8.55 -18.42 -32.08
CA LYS A 86 -8.15 -17.25 -32.89
C LYS A 86 -9.34 -16.57 -33.58
N GLU A 87 -10.27 -17.34 -34.07
CA GLU A 87 -11.43 -16.84 -34.85
C GLU A 87 -12.37 -16.05 -33.92
N LYS A 88 -12.70 -16.61 -32.75
CA LYS A 88 -13.55 -15.95 -31.77
C LYS A 88 -12.89 -14.64 -31.22
N ILE A 89 -11.61 -14.69 -30.90
CA ILE A 89 -10.89 -13.53 -30.44
C ILE A 89 -10.90 -12.40 -31.47
N GLN A 90 -10.53 -12.70 -32.74
CA GLN A 90 -10.49 -11.69 -33.79
C GLN A 90 -11.88 -11.15 -34.13
N ALA A 91 -12.91 -11.98 -34.08
CA ALA A 91 -14.30 -11.53 -34.22
C ALA A 91 -14.73 -10.60 -33.10
N SER A 92 -14.45 -10.96 -31.87
CA SER A 92 -14.82 -10.14 -30.68
C SER A 92 -14.14 -8.78 -30.65
N ILE A 93 -12.82 -8.71 -30.94
CA ILE A 93 -12.09 -7.44 -30.97
C ILE A 93 -12.26 -6.66 -32.27
N ASN A 94 -12.94 -7.25 -33.26
CA ASN A 94 -13.11 -6.68 -34.61
C ASN A 94 -11.79 -6.23 -35.26
N ARG A 95 -10.72 -6.97 -35.03
CA ARG A 95 -9.36 -6.69 -35.51
C ARG A 95 -8.59 -7.97 -35.76
N LYS A 96 -7.68 -7.96 -36.74
CA LYS A 96 -6.74 -9.05 -36.96
C LYS A 96 -5.48 -8.88 -36.14
N LEU A 97 -5.16 -9.87 -35.33
CA LEU A 97 -3.87 -9.97 -34.64
C LEU A 97 -2.85 -10.57 -35.63
N ASN A 98 -1.65 -9.97 -35.65
CA ASN A 98 -0.56 -10.45 -36.45
C ASN A 98 0.14 -11.65 -35.79
N LYS A 99 1.08 -12.30 -36.53
CA LYS A 99 1.83 -13.45 -36.04
C LYS A 99 2.58 -13.15 -34.73
N THR A 100 3.14 -11.96 -34.60
CA THR A 100 3.84 -11.50 -33.39
C THR A 100 2.88 -11.40 -32.20
N ASP A 101 1.70 -10.82 -32.38
CA ASP A 101 0.72 -10.68 -31.32
C ASP A 101 0.29 -12.05 -30.78
N TRP A 102 0.06 -13.03 -31.66
CA TRP A 102 -0.25 -14.41 -31.28
C TRP A 102 0.89 -15.08 -30.52
N SER A 103 2.14 -14.89 -30.97
CA SER A 103 3.30 -15.42 -30.26
C SER A 103 3.42 -14.83 -28.86
N VAL A 104 3.20 -13.53 -28.71
CA VAL A 104 3.21 -12.86 -27.39
C VAL A 104 2.07 -13.36 -26.51
N LEU A 105 0.85 -13.51 -27.06
CA LEU A 105 -0.30 -14.07 -26.32
C LEU A 105 -0.03 -15.49 -25.83
N ASN A 106 0.55 -16.35 -26.66
CA ASN A 106 0.88 -17.72 -26.29
C ASN A 106 1.92 -17.80 -25.17
N VAL A 107 2.94 -16.92 -25.19
CA VAL A 107 3.89 -16.83 -24.09
C VAL A 107 3.23 -16.35 -22.81
N LEU A 108 2.35 -15.35 -22.89
CA LEU A 108 1.59 -14.84 -21.75
C LEU A 108 0.55 -15.86 -21.24
N LEU A 109 0.00 -16.70 -22.10
CA LEU A 109 -0.90 -17.79 -21.70
C LEU A 109 -0.17 -18.78 -20.77
N GLN A 110 1.10 -19.08 -21.07
CA GLN A 110 1.95 -19.94 -20.24
C GLN A 110 2.47 -19.24 -19.00
N ASN A 111 2.79 -17.95 -19.08
CA ASN A 111 3.30 -17.13 -17.97
C ASN A 111 2.77 -15.69 -18.08
N PRO A 112 1.62 -15.36 -17.46
CA PRO A 112 1.02 -14.03 -17.51
C PRO A 112 1.87 -12.93 -16.89
N GLU A 113 2.80 -13.28 -16.01
CA GLU A 113 3.70 -12.33 -15.33
C GLU A 113 5.05 -12.15 -16.04
N ALA A 114 5.28 -12.85 -17.15
CA ALA A 114 6.54 -12.76 -17.89
C ALA A 114 6.93 -11.32 -18.18
N SER A 115 8.18 -10.97 -17.88
CA SER A 115 8.75 -9.66 -18.21
C SER A 115 8.83 -9.47 -19.73
N ASN A 116 8.92 -8.23 -20.21
CA ASN A 116 9.10 -7.98 -21.65
C ASN A 116 10.38 -8.60 -22.19
N LYS A 117 11.41 -8.70 -21.34
CA LYS A 117 12.67 -9.36 -21.68
C LYS A 117 12.51 -10.86 -21.88
N GLU A 118 11.85 -11.55 -20.95
CA GLU A 118 11.54 -12.99 -21.05
C GLU A 118 10.67 -13.30 -22.28
N ILE A 119 9.68 -12.45 -22.57
CA ILE A 119 8.86 -12.58 -23.77
C ILE A 119 9.73 -12.40 -25.02
N SER A 120 10.60 -11.39 -25.04
CA SER A 120 11.46 -11.10 -26.20
C SER A 120 12.40 -12.26 -26.51
N GLU A 121 12.96 -12.91 -25.50
CA GLU A 121 13.82 -14.08 -25.63
C GLU A 121 13.05 -15.29 -26.19
N LYS A 122 11.81 -15.54 -25.73
CA LYS A 122 10.99 -16.65 -26.21
C LYS A 122 10.45 -16.46 -27.63
N VAL A 123 10.15 -15.23 -28.02
CA VAL A 123 9.54 -14.87 -29.31
C VAL A 123 10.59 -14.47 -30.35
N PHE A 124 11.85 -14.31 -29.95
CA PHE A 124 12.97 -13.84 -30.78
C PHE A 124 12.72 -12.47 -31.40
N LEU A 125 12.24 -11.51 -30.59
CA LEU A 125 11.94 -10.13 -30.97
C LEU A 125 12.61 -9.15 -30.03
N SER A 126 12.77 -7.89 -30.48
CA SER A 126 13.25 -6.82 -29.59
C SER A 126 12.27 -6.50 -28.48
N ILE A 127 12.78 -6.05 -27.32
CA ILE A 127 11.96 -5.63 -26.19
C ILE A 127 10.97 -4.51 -26.59
N ASP A 128 11.40 -3.59 -27.46
CA ASP A 128 10.55 -2.52 -27.99
C ASP A 128 9.45 -3.06 -28.90
N GLY A 129 9.75 -4.10 -29.70
CA GLY A 129 8.78 -4.80 -30.51
C GLY A 129 7.69 -5.47 -29.64
N ILE A 130 8.09 -6.10 -28.53
CA ILE A 130 7.15 -6.66 -27.55
C ILE A 130 6.31 -5.55 -26.91
N GLY A 131 6.94 -4.46 -26.50
CA GLY A 131 6.22 -3.30 -25.94
C GLY A 131 5.17 -2.72 -26.88
N SER A 132 5.49 -2.65 -28.16
CA SER A 132 4.59 -2.17 -29.22
C SER A 132 3.43 -3.13 -29.47
N SER A 133 3.70 -4.45 -29.51
CA SER A 133 2.69 -5.50 -29.62
C SER A 133 1.72 -5.47 -28.43
N LEU A 134 2.23 -5.44 -27.22
CA LEU A 134 1.42 -5.35 -26.00
C LEU A 134 0.54 -4.11 -25.99
N ARG A 135 1.10 -2.92 -26.31
CA ARG A 135 0.34 -1.66 -26.34
C ARG A 135 -0.82 -1.73 -27.32
N ARG A 136 -0.59 -2.27 -28.51
CA ARG A 136 -1.61 -2.49 -29.52
C ARG A 136 -2.71 -3.44 -29.05
N MET A 137 -2.33 -4.58 -28.45
CA MET A 137 -3.30 -5.53 -27.90
C MET A 137 -4.12 -4.93 -26.75
N TYR A 138 -3.52 -4.15 -25.86
CA TYR A 138 -4.27 -3.46 -24.80
C TYR A 138 -5.35 -2.53 -25.36
N GLN A 139 -5.08 -1.87 -26.48
CA GLN A 139 -6.08 -1.03 -27.18
C GLN A 139 -7.17 -1.89 -27.83
N PHE A 140 -6.82 -3.00 -28.47
CA PHE A 140 -7.78 -3.88 -29.15
C PHE A 140 -8.73 -4.58 -28.18
N PHE A 141 -8.25 -4.91 -26.99
CA PHE A 141 -9.04 -5.52 -25.92
C PHE A 141 -9.68 -4.49 -24.97
N ASP A 142 -9.60 -3.18 -25.26
CA ASP A 142 -10.12 -2.06 -24.46
C ASP A 142 -9.73 -2.11 -22.97
N LEU A 143 -8.46 -2.40 -22.69
CA LEU A 143 -7.95 -2.52 -21.33
C LEU A 143 -7.57 -1.15 -20.78
N LYS A 144 -8.47 -0.52 -20.00
CA LYS A 144 -8.32 0.81 -19.41
C LYS A 144 -7.48 0.81 -18.13
N GLU A 145 -7.40 -0.30 -17.43
CA GLU A 145 -6.68 -0.43 -16.16
C GLU A 145 -5.18 -0.23 -16.33
N THR A 146 -4.54 0.34 -15.31
CA THR A 146 -3.10 0.66 -15.35
C THR A 146 -2.21 -0.43 -14.79
N LYS A 147 -2.76 -1.25 -13.88
CA LYS A 147 -2.04 -2.35 -13.21
C LYS A 147 -2.41 -3.71 -13.79
N TYR A 148 -1.46 -4.64 -13.82
CA TYR A 148 -1.66 -6.05 -14.22
C TYR A 148 -2.21 -6.26 -15.64
N LYS A 149 -1.94 -5.34 -16.57
CA LYS A 149 -2.48 -5.39 -17.95
C LYS A 149 -2.24 -6.70 -18.69
N LYS A 150 -1.10 -7.36 -18.47
CA LYS A 150 -0.79 -8.63 -19.12
C LYS A 150 -1.72 -9.76 -18.64
N VAL A 151 -1.94 -9.82 -17.32
CA VAL A 151 -2.86 -10.80 -16.71
C VAL A 151 -4.28 -10.57 -17.19
N LEU A 152 -4.73 -9.31 -17.24
CA LEU A 152 -6.06 -8.94 -17.73
C LEU A 152 -6.23 -9.25 -19.21
N LEU A 153 -5.19 -9.04 -20.02
CA LEU A 153 -5.19 -9.39 -21.44
C LEU A 153 -5.45 -10.87 -21.65
N ILE A 154 -4.72 -11.72 -20.93
CA ILE A 154 -4.88 -13.18 -21.02
C ILE A 154 -6.23 -13.61 -20.47
N LYS A 155 -6.66 -13.10 -19.33
CA LYS A 155 -7.99 -13.37 -18.78
C LYS A 155 -9.08 -13.08 -19.80
N ARG A 156 -9.06 -11.92 -20.44
CA ARG A 156 -10.02 -11.51 -21.45
C ARG A 156 -9.96 -12.40 -22.70
N ALA A 157 -8.76 -12.77 -23.14
CA ALA A 157 -8.58 -13.67 -24.27
C ALA A 157 -9.15 -15.09 -24.01
N ILE A 158 -8.96 -15.60 -22.78
CA ILE A 158 -9.52 -16.89 -22.35
C ILE A 158 -11.05 -16.81 -22.26
N GLU A 159 -11.61 -15.76 -21.67
CA GLU A 159 -13.06 -15.53 -21.58
C GLU A 159 -13.69 -15.57 -22.97
N ILE A 160 -13.20 -14.77 -23.92
CA ILE A 160 -13.69 -14.72 -25.30
C ILE A 160 -13.57 -16.09 -25.99
N SER A 161 -12.51 -16.84 -25.73
CA SER A 161 -12.31 -18.17 -26.32
C SER A 161 -13.28 -19.23 -25.77
N LYS A 162 -13.71 -19.07 -24.49
CA LYS A 162 -14.64 -19.97 -23.79
C LYS A 162 -16.12 -19.66 -24.12
N ASP A 163 -16.43 -18.39 -24.36
CA ASP A 163 -17.81 -17.99 -24.67
C ASP A 163 -18.33 -18.73 -25.92
N SER A 164 -19.43 -19.48 -25.71
CA SER A 164 -20.06 -20.33 -26.71
C SER A 164 -20.89 -19.55 -27.71
#